data_f2b5f66b1a36f1e01413891c37478285
#
_entry.id   f2b5f66b1a36f1e01413891c37478285
#
_cell.length_a   1.000
_cell.length_b   1.000
_cell.length_c   1.000
_cell.angle_alpha   90.00
_cell.angle_beta   90.00
_cell.angle_gamma   90.00
#
_symmetry.space_group_name_H-M   'P 1'
#
loop_
_entity.id
_entity.type
_entity.pdbx_description
1 polymer ?
#
loop_
_entity_poly.entity_id
_entity_poly.type
_entity_poly.pdbx_seq_one_letter_code
_entity_poly.pdbx_strand_id
1 'polypeptide(L)'
;MAKRIGITMRVDNASGHNEPRDCLAQDWANYMANVSPNTFWMPLPNLGEAIADYVQHWQLDGFIFSGGNDLGSCQLRDSTEFTLLNHALRNALPVFGVCRGLQLLQQHANGFLRQCERDVHVANVHPIHLRTDLLEFNAP
;
A
#
# COMPACT_ATOMS: atom_id res chain seq x y z
N MET A 1 -14.08 -7.29 17.46
CA MET A 1 -14.11 -5.85 17.05
C MET A 1 -13.86 -5.76 15.56
N ALA A 2 -14.46 -4.78 14.86
CA ALA A 2 -14.18 -4.54 13.46
C ALA A 2 -12.71 -4.08 13.28
N LYS A 3 -12.04 -4.59 12.24
CA LYS A 3 -10.65 -4.22 11.93
C LYS A 3 -10.57 -2.82 11.34
N ARG A 4 -9.44 -2.14 11.57
CA ARG A 4 -9.14 -0.81 11.07
C ARG A 4 -7.90 -0.87 10.20
N ILE A 5 -8.05 -0.57 8.93
CA ILE A 5 -6.98 -0.67 7.92
C ILE A 5 -6.58 0.71 7.42
N GLY A 6 -5.30 0.98 7.38
CA GLY A 6 -4.74 2.17 6.75
C GLY A 6 -4.38 1.90 5.29
N ILE A 7 -4.73 2.81 4.38
CA ILE A 7 -4.36 2.73 2.96
C ILE A 7 -3.43 3.90 2.63
N THR A 8 -2.23 3.63 2.15
CA THR A 8 -1.27 4.69 1.80
C THR A 8 -1.72 5.46 0.56
N MET A 9 -1.37 6.73 0.51
CA MET A 9 -1.71 7.63 -0.60
C MET A 9 -0.52 7.91 -1.50
N ARG A 10 -0.78 8.08 -2.79
CA ARG A 10 0.20 8.63 -3.73
C ARG A 10 0.28 10.15 -3.59
N VAL A 11 1.35 10.72 -4.12
CA VAL A 11 1.52 12.18 -4.18
C VAL A 11 1.31 12.64 -5.62
N ASP A 12 0.35 13.53 -5.83
CA ASP A 12 0.11 14.22 -7.10
C ASP A 12 0.33 15.73 -6.90
N ASN A 13 0.84 16.40 -7.92
CA ASN A 13 0.94 17.86 -7.90
C ASN A 13 -0.35 18.48 -8.46
N ALA A 14 -0.80 19.54 -7.80
CA ALA A 14 -1.92 20.30 -8.31
C ALA A 14 -1.58 20.92 -9.67
N SER A 15 -2.54 20.90 -10.60
CA SER A 15 -2.36 21.54 -11.89
C SER A 15 -2.16 23.05 -11.73
N GLY A 16 -1.07 23.58 -12.29
CA GLY A 16 -0.76 25.02 -12.28
C GLY A 16 -0.16 25.58 -10.99
N HIS A 17 0.04 24.75 -9.94
CA HIS A 17 0.64 25.16 -8.69
C HIS A 17 1.66 24.12 -8.21
N ASN A 18 2.72 24.59 -7.55
CA ASN A 18 3.65 23.70 -6.86
C ASN A 18 3.10 23.31 -5.48
N GLU A 19 2.06 22.49 -5.49
CA GLU A 19 1.34 22.03 -4.29
C GLU A 19 1.21 20.51 -4.35
N PRO A 20 2.11 19.77 -3.67
CA PRO A 20 1.98 18.32 -3.52
C PRO A 20 0.72 17.98 -2.73
N ARG A 21 -0.04 17.03 -3.23
CA ARG A 21 -1.28 16.55 -2.59
C ARG A 21 -1.23 15.04 -2.42
N ASP A 22 -1.64 14.58 -1.25
CA ASP A 22 -1.88 13.17 -1.02
C ASP A 22 -3.21 12.76 -1.65
N CYS A 23 -3.18 11.75 -2.52
CA CYS A 23 -4.32 11.32 -3.32
C CYS A 23 -4.55 9.81 -3.21
N LEU A 24 -5.82 9.43 -3.16
CA LEU A 24 -6.25 8.03 -3.22
C LEU A 24 -7.32 7.88 -4.29
N ALA A 25 -7.21 6.84 -5.13
CA ALA A 25 -8.22 6.57 -6.15
C ALA A 25 -9.58 6.25 -5.49
N GLN A 26 -10.66 6.79 -6.04
CA GLN A 26 -12.03 6.57 -5.52
C GLN A 26 -12.43 5.09 -5.57
N ASP A 27 -11.85 4.30 -6.47
CA ASP A 27 -12.10 2.85 -6.59
C ASP A 27 -11.78 2.06 -5.32
N TRP A 28 -10.93 2.60 -4.45
CA TRP A 28 -10.66 1.96 -3.16
C TRP A 28 -11.88 1.82 -2.28
N ALA A 29 -12.82 2.77 -2.34
CA ALA A 29 -14.07 2.68 -1.59
C ALA A 29 -14.90 1.46 -2.03
N ASN A 30 -15.05 1.27 -3.35
CA ASN A 30 -15.75 0.13 -3.92
C ASN A 30 -15.01 -1.19 -3.66
N TYR A 31 -13.67 -1.18 -3.78
CA TYR A 31 -12.85 -2.35 -3.51
C TYR A 31 -13.05 -2.83 -2.06
N MET A 32 -12.89 -1.93 -1.09
CA MET A 32 -13.02 -2.27 0.33
C MET A 32 -14.43 -2.71 0.71
N ALA A 33 -15.47 -2.10 0.12
CA ALA A 33 -16.84 -2.51 0.34
C ALA A 33 -17.13 -3.94 -0.14
N ASN A 34 -16.46 -4.38 -1.21
CA ASN A 34 -16.65 -5.72 -1.77
C ASN A 34 -15.75 -6.79 -1.11
N VAL A 35 -14.50 -6.45 -0.82
CA VAL A 35 -13.49 -7.41 -0.34
C VAL A 35 -13.54 -7.57 1.18
N SER A 36 -13.82 -6.49 1.89
CA SER A 36 -13.81 -6.49 3.36
C SER A 36 -14.90 -5.58 3.95
N PRO A 37 -16.18 -5.91 3.75
CA PRO A 37 -17.32 -5.04 4.10
C PRO A 37 -17.43 -4.73 5.60
N ASN A 38 -16.85 -5.55 6.46
CA ASN A 38 -16.88 -5.38 7.91
C ASN A 38 -15.61 -4.69 8.47
N THR A 39 -14.79 -4.12 7.59
CA THR A 39 -13.54 -3.44 7.95
C THR A 39 -13.73 -1.93 7.82
N PHE A 40 -13.33 -1.19 8.85
CA PHE A 40 -13.14 0.25 8.73
C PHE A 40 -11.79 0.52 8.07
N TRP A 41 -11.74 1.51 7.21
CA TRP A 41 -10.49 1.89 6.58
C TRP A 41 -10.36 3.41 6.49
N MET A 42 -9.12 3.88 6.41
CA MET A 42 -8.82 5.30 6.26
C MET A 42 -7.61 5.52 5.35
N PRO A 43 -7.59 6.61 4.56
CA PRO A 43 -6.39 7.02 3.85
C PRO A 43 -5.34 7.52 4.84
N LEU A 44 -4.07 7.20 4.58
CA LEU A 44 -2.94 7.60 5.40
C LEU A 44 -2.16 8.72 4.72
N PRO A 45 -1.97 9.86 5.40
CA PRO A 45 -1.15 10.96 4.88
C PRO A 45 0.33 10.58 4.83
N ASN A 46 1.07 11.22 3.92
CA ASN A 46 2.51 11.03 3.84
C ASN A 46 3.21 11.93 4.88
N LEU A 47 3.54 11.37 6.04
CA LEU A 47 4.12 12.06 7.19
C LEU A 47 5.60 11.72 7.46
N GLY A 48 6.24 10.94 6.57
CA GLY A 48 7.57 10.43 6.84
C GLY A 48 7.59 9.54 8.10
N GLU A 49 8.57 9.73 8.95
CA GLU A 49 8.73 8.95 10.18
C GLU A 49 7.60 9.16 11.21
N ALA A 50 6.95 10.33 11.21
CA ALA A 50 5.86 10.62 12.13
C ALA A 50 4.61 9.75 11.91
N ILE A 51 4.55 9.01 10.81
CA ILE A 51 3.42 8.12 10.52
C ILE A 51 3.29 6.98 11.55
N ALA A 52 4.37 6.56 12.18
CA ALA A 52 4.33 5.50 13.18
C ALA A 52 3.48 5.89 14.40
N ASP A 53 3.68 7.08 14.93
CA ASP A 53 2.89 7.61 16.04
C ASP A 53 1.44 7.84 15.63
N TYR A 54 1.23 8.33 14.41
CA TYR A 54 -0.10 8.55 13.86
C TYR A 54 -0.92 7.27 13.81
N VAL A 55 -0.39 6.19 13.23
CA VAL A 55 -1.13 4.92 13.12
C VAL A 55 -1.31 4.20 14.46
N GLN A 56 -0.38 4.38 15.37
CA GLN A 56 -0.50 3.88 16.74
C GLN A 56 -1.63 4.59 17.48
N HIS A 57 -1.74 5.92 17.34
CA HIS A 57 -2.83 6.70 17.93
C HIS A 57 -4.20 6.23 17.44
N TRP A 58 -4.33 5.94 16.14
CA TRP A 58 -5.56 5.44 15.53
C TRP A 58 -5.79 3.94 15.77
N GLN A 59 -4.83 3.24 16.36
CA GLN A 59 -4.90 1.79 16.66
C GLN A 59 -5.24 0.98 15.41
N LEU A 60 -4.50 1.18 14.34
CA LEU A 60 -4.71 0.46 13.09
C LEU A 60 -4.24 -0.99 13.21
N ASP A 61 -5.02 -1.90 12.62
CA ASP A 61 -4.80 -3.35 12.68
C ASP A 61 -4.03 -3.90 11.47
N GLY A 62 -3.78 -3.09 10.45
CA GLY A 62 -3.05 -3.51 9.26
C GLY A 62 -3.00 -2.42 8.19
N PHE A 63 -2.26 -2.67 7.11
CA PHE A 63 -1.98 -1.66 6.09
C PHE A 63 -2.10 -2.21 4.68
N ILE A 64 -2.60 -1.36 3.78
CA ILE A 64 -2.54 -1.55 2.33
C ILE A 64 -1.61 -0.50 1.75
N PHE A 65 -0.54 -0.94 1.10
CA PHE A 65 0.36 -0.09 0.33
C PHE A 65 -0.16 0.04 -1.09
N SER A 66 -0.59 1.24 -1.46
CA SER A 66 -1.25 1.51 -2.75
C SER A 66 -0.26 1.70 -3.90
N GLY A 67 -0.78 1.77 -5.12
CA GLY A 67 -0.02 2.09 -6.32
C GLY A 67 0.32 3.57 -6.50
N GLY A 68 0.88 3.92 -7.66
CA GLY A 68 1.30 5.28 -8.06
C GLY A 68 2.71 5.64 -7.56
N ASN A 69 3.30 6.69 -8.07
CA ASN A 69 4.69 7.14 -7.90
C ASN A 69 5.72 5.98 -7.88
N ASP A 70 6.75 6.04 -8.65
CA ASP A 70 7.82 5.04 -8.59
C ASP A 70 8.61 5.16 -7.28
N LEU A 71 9.14 4.04 -6.79
CA LEU A 71 10.06 4.04 -5.64
C LEU A 71 11.27 4.93 -5.95
N GLY A 72 11.63 5.80 -5.01
CA GLY A 72 12.68 6.80 -5.16
C GLY A 72 12.23 8.12 -5.79
N SER A 73 11.02 8.21 -6.35
CA SER A 73 10.52 9.44 -6.98
C SER A 73 9.89 10.43 -6.01
N CYS A 74 9.47 9.98 -4.83
CA CYS A 74 8.88 10.82 -3.79
C CYS A 74 9.40 10.42 -2.41
N GLN A 75 10.42 11.12 -1.92
CA GLN A 75 11.10 10.79 -0.67
C GLN A 75 10.17 10.76 0.54
N LEU A 76 9.22 11.69 0.62
CA LEU A 76 8.28 11.75 1.76
C LEU A 76 7.40 10.51 1.78
N ARG A 77 6.87 10.08 0.63
CA ARG A 77 6.08 8.87 0.50
C ARG A 77 6.92 7.62 0.82
N ASP A 78 8.13 7.55 0.28
CA ASP A 78 9.03 6.42 0.53
C ASP A 78 9.34 6.29 2.02
N SER A 79 9.70 7.39 2.69
CA SER A 79 9.94 7.41 4.14
C SER A 79 8.70 6.97 4.93
N THR A 80 7.52 7.47 4.55
CA THR A 80 6.24 7.09 5.18
C THR A 80 6.00 5.58 5.08
N GLU A 81 6.09 5.04 3.87
CA GLU A 81 5.76 3.64 3.64
C GLU A 81 6.82 2.68 4.21
N PHE A 82 8.11 3.01 4.17
CA PHE A 82 9.13 2.22 4.86
C PHE A 82 8.95 2.24 6.38
N THR A 83 8.60 3.38 6.96
CA THR A 83 8.29 3.49 8.39
C THR A 83 7.08 2.64 8.78
N LEU A 84 6.00 2.71 7.98
CA LEU A 84 4.81 1.86 8.17
C LEU A 84 5.12 0.38 8.07
N LEU A 85 5.91 -0.03 7.09
CA LEU A 85 6.29 -1.43 6.92
C LEU A 85 7.08 -1.93 8.12
N ASN A 86 8.06 -1.16 8.58
CA ASN A 86 8.83 -1.50 9.78
C ASN A 86 7.94 -1.56 11.04
N HIS A 87 6.98 -0.64 11.17
CA HIS A 87 6.01 -0.65 12.26
C HIS A 87 5.13 -1.91 12.20
N ALA A 88 4.62 -2.27 11.03
CA ALA A 88 3.80 -3.46 10.83
C ALA A 88 4.57 -4.74 11.20
N LEU A 89 5.81 -4.89 10.73
CA LEU A 89 6.64 -6.06 11.01
C LEU A 89 6.95 -6.21 12.50
N ARG A 90 7.29 -5.10 13.18
CA ARG A 90 7.58 -5.12 14.64
C ARG A 90 6.37 -5.52 15.48
N ASN A 91 5.17 -5.18 15.00
CA ASN A 91 3.92 -5.43 15.74
C ASN A 91 3.12 -6.62 15.16
N ALA A 92 3.71 -7.40 14.25
CA ALA A 92 3.06 -8.53 13.57
C ALA A 92 1.71 -8.16 12.94
N LEU A 93 1.60 -6.95 12.38
CA LEU A 93 0.40 -6.48 11.69
C LEU A 93 0.41 -6.92 10.22
N PRO A 94 -0.74 -7.32 9.66
CA PRO A 94 -0.83 -7.71 8.27
C PRO A 94 -0.58 -6.53 7.32
N VAL A 95 0.08 -6.82 6.21
CA VAL A 95 0.31 -5.86 5.12
C VAL A 95 -0.10 -6.46 3.79
N PHE A 96 -0.62 -5.62 2.90
CA PHE A 96 -0.95 -5.98 1.53
C PHE A 96 -0.42 -4.92 0.57
N GLY A 97 0.28 -5.32 -0.48
CA GLY A 97 0.88 -4.41 -1.45
C GLY A 97 0.24 -4.53 -2.83
N VAL A 98 -0.14 -3.39 -3.41
CA VAL A 98 -0.71 -3.30 -4.76
C VAL A 98 0.22 -2.47 -5.64
N CYS A 99 0.60 -3.01 -6.81
CA CYS A 99 1.47 -2.34 -7.78
C CYS A 99 2.78 -1.86 -7.11
N ARG A 100 2.96 -0.54 -6.93
CA ARG A 100 4.12 0.01 -6.21
C ARG A 100 4.25 -0.58 -4.79
N GLY A 101 3.14 -0.80 -4.08
CA GLY A 101 3.17 -1.41 -2.76
C GLY A 101 3.77 -2.83 -2.78
N LEU A 102 3.48 -3.63 -3.80
CA LEU A 102 4.13 -4.92 -4.00
C LEU A 102 5.64 -4.77 -4.27
N GLN A 103 6.03 -3.76 -5.05
CA GLN A 103 7.44 -3.46 -5.31
C GLN A 103 8.20 -3.09 -4.03
N LEU A 104 7.57 -2.30 -3.15
CA LEU A 104 8.11 -1.97 -1.83
C LEU A 104 8.35 -3.22 -0.99
N LEU A 105 7.38 -4.12 -0.92
CA LEU A 105 7.50 -5.39 -0.18
C LEU A 105 8.62 -6.25 -0.77
N GLN A 106 8.70 -6.35 -2.09
CA GLN A 106 9.74 -7.10 -2.79
C GLN A 106 11.15 -6.54 -2.49
N GLN A 107 11.29 -5.21 -2.53
CA GLN A 107 12.56 -4.55 -2.21
C GLN A 107 12.96 -4.76 -0.74
N HIS A 108 12.00 -4.66 0.18
CA HIS A 108 12.25 -4.91 1.60
C HIS A 108 12.69 -6.36 1.87
N ALA A 109 12.16 -7.32 1.12
CA ALA A 109 12.56 -8.73 1.17
C ALA A 109 13.89 -9.02 0.43
N ASN A 110 14.66 -8.01 0.06
CA ASN A 110 15.88 -8.10 -0.74
C ASN A 110 15.68 -8.77 -2.12
N GLY A 111 14.47 -8.70 -2.65
CA GLY A 111 14.16 -9.16 -3.99
C GLY A 111 14.55 -8.14 -5.06
N PHE A 112 14.65 -8.62 -6.31
CA PHE A 112 14.98 -7.77 -7.45
C PHE A 112 13.73 -7.25 -8.13
N LEU A 113 13.77 -5.97 -8.54
CA LEU A 113 12.79 -5.37 -9.43
C LEU A 113 13.41 -5.25 -10.81
N ARG A 114 12.68 -5.68 -11.83
CA ARG A 114 13.05 -5.51 -13.24
C ARG A 114 11.98 -4.70 -13.94
N GLN A 115 12.41 -3.70 -14.68
CA GLN A 115 11.51 -2.93 -15.52
C GLN A 115 10.96 -3.83 -16.64
N CYS A 116 9.64 -3.88 -16.76
CA CYS A 116 8.96 -4.54 -17.86
C CYS A 116 8.97 -3.65 -19.11
N GLU A 117 8.73 -4.27 -20.28
CA GLU A 117 8.44 -3.53 -21.50
C GLU A 117 7.19 -2.67 -21.28
N ARG A 118 7.23 -1.46 -21.86
CA ARG A 118 6.07 -0.57 -21.79
C ARG A 118 4.86 -1.24 -22.43
N ASP A 119 3.69 -0.95 -21.89
CA ASP A 119 2.38 -1.34 -22.41
C ASP A 119 2.06 -2.85 -22.44
N VAL A 120 2.94 -3.71 -21.89
CA VAL A 120 2.69 -5.14 -21.82
C VAL A 120 1.81 -5.52 -20.62
N HIS A 121 1.98 -4.87 -19.48
CA HIS A 121 1.30 -5.23 -18.23
C HIS A 121 0.36 -4.15 -17.68
N VAL A 122 0.54 -2.90 -18.06
CA VAL A 122 -0.28 -1.79 -17.55
C VAL A 122 -1.57 -1.69 -18.37
N ALA A 123 -2.72 -1.65 -17.69
CA ALA A 123 -4.06 -1.59 -18.30
C ALA A 123 -4.39 -2.77 -19.25
N ASN A 124 -3.67 -3.88 -19.16
CA ASN A 124 -3.93 -5.08 -19.94
C ASN A 124 -4.45 -6.21 -19.03
N VAL A 125 -5.41 -6.97 -19.56
CA VAL A 125 -5.92 -8.18 -18.93
C VAL A 125 -5.07 -9.36 -19.38
N HIS A 126 -4.50 -10.10 -18.45
CA HIS A 126 -3.75 -11.32 -18.73
C HIS A 126 -4.03 -12.38 -17.65
N PRO A 127 -3.89 -13.68 -17.98
CA PRO A 127 -4.08 -14.73 -17.01
C PRO A 127 -2.98 -14.69 -15.93
N ILE A 128 -3.36 -15.02 -14.70
CA ILE A 128 -2.44 -15.24 -13.60
C ILE A 128 -2.51 -16.71 -13.17
N HIS A 129 -1.37 -17.28 -12.80
CA HIS A 129 -1.30 -18.62 -12.24
C HIS A 129 -1.03 -18.51 -10.74
N LEU A 130 -1.99 -18.98 -9.94
CA LEU A 130 -1.83 -19.02 -8.50
C LEU A 130 -1.15 -20.34 -8.11
N ARG A 131 -0.12 -20.24 -7.30
CA ARG A 131 0.50 -21.39 -6.67
C ARG A 131 -0.31 -21.76 -5.43
N THR A 132 -1.20 -22.73 -5.57
CA THR A 132 -2.09 -23.19 -4.49
C THR A 132 -1.35 -23.92 -3.38
N ASP A 133 -0.16 -24.45 -3.65
CA ASP A 133 0.73 -25.09 -2.67
C ASP A 133 1.31 -24.11 -1.63
N LEU A 134 1.26 -22.81 -1.92
CA LEU A 134 1.67 -21.74 -0.98
C LEU A 134 0.49 -21.12 -0.20
N LEU A 135 -0.74 -21.52 -0.53
CA LEU A 135 -1.95 -21.03 0.11
C LEU A 135 -2.39 -21.98 1.25
N GLU A 136 -1.49 -22.31 2.15
CA GLU A 136 -1.91 -22.86 3.44
C GLU A 136 -2.52 -21.72 4.27
N PHE A 137 -3.79 -21.45 4.02
CA PHE A 137 -4.60 -20.66 4.95
C PHE A 137 -4.91 -21.55 6.15
N ASN A 138 -4.09 -21.48 7.15
CA ASN A 138 -4.49 -21.88 8.49
C ASN A 138 -5.55 -20.86 8.94
N ALA A 139 -6.82 -21.12 8.59
CA ALA A 139 -7.92 -20.42 9.23
C ALA A 139 -7.93 -20.82 10.72
N PRO A 140 -8.07 -19.86 11.63
CA PRO A 140 -8.22 -20.15 13.05
C PRO A 140 -9.50 -20.91 13.35
#